data_58df554869bbb9846fd0b19bd8ccdd78
#
_entry.id   58df554869bbb9846fd0b19bd8ccdd78
#
_cell.length_a   1.000
_cell.length_b   1.000
_cell.length_c   1.000
_cell.angle_alpha   90.00
_cell.angle_beta   90.00
_cell.angle_gamma   90.00
#
_symmetry.space_group_name_H-M   'P 1'
#
loop_
_entity.id
_entity.type
_entity.pdbx_description
1 polymer ?
#
loop_
_entity_poly.entity_id
_entity_poly.type
_entity_poly.pdbx_seq_one_letter_code
_entity_poly.pdbx_strand_id
1 'polypeptide(L)'
;MSEEVKISEENQFSFENPEYRKTYWHTCSHVLAQAVKRLWPEVKLAIGPSIDNGFYYDLLAPFSFTPENLTEIEAEMRKICKEKLKLERFELPRAEAIKFMEEKDEPFKVELINDLPEDATISFYKQGEFTDLCAGPHLDSTGRIKGNGIKLTACNAAYWRGDSNREVLQRIYGVAFPKKEELDAYLKEREEAVKRDHNKLGRELEYFTTVDCIGQGLPVLLPKGARVVQVLQRWVEDTEQKRGYLLTKTPLMAKRDLYKISGHWDHYLDGMFILGDPYDETKECFALRPMTCPFQYQVYLNRQRSYRDLPMRLGETSTLFRNEDSGEMH
;
A
#
# COMPACT_ATOMS: atom_id res chain seq x y z
N MET A 1 21.30 -8.01 -21.45
CA MET A 1 22.01 -6.71 -21.51
C MET A 1 20.99 -5.67 -21.16
N SER A 2 20.99 -5.21 -19.91
CA SER A 2 20.14 -4.12 -19.40
C SER A 2 20.71 -2.80 -19.95
N GLU A 3 19.91 -2.06 -20.71
CA GLU A 3 20.22 -0.68 -21.06
C GLU A 3 20.18 0.16 -19.77
N GLU A 4 21.35 0.52 -19.26
CA GLU A 4 21.46 1.59 -18.27
C GLU A 4 21.08 2.90 -18.99
N VAL A 5 19.87 3.37 -18.73
CA VAL A 5 19.42 4.70 -19.13
C VAL A 5 20.31 5.69 -18.38
N LYS A 6 21.29 6.28 -19.05
CA LYS A 6 22.06 7.41 -18.52
C LYS A 6 21.08 8.57 -18.31
N ILE A 7 20.69 8.77 -17.07
CA ILE A 7 19.89 9.94 -16.65
C ILE A 7 20.78 11.16 -16.90
N SER A 8 20.35 12.07 -17.76
CA SER A 8 21.05 13.35 -17.95
C SER A 8 21.01 14.17 -16.65
N GLU A 9 22.03 15.01 -16.39
CA GLU A 9 22.09 15.83 -15.16
C GLU A 9 20.83 16.69 -14.96
N GLU A 10 20.15 17.13 -16.03
CA GLU A 10 18.88 17.84 -15.97
C GLU A 10 17.72 16.99 -15.45
N ASN A 11 17.73 15.67 -15.68
CA ASN A 11 16.68 14.76 -15.19
C ASN A 11 16.89 14.32 -13.73
N GLN A 12 18.03 14.56 -13.15
CA GLN A 12 18.36 14.16 -11.78
C GLN A 12 17.47 14.88 -10.74
N PHE A 13 17.05 16.10 -11.02
CA PHE A 13 16.17 16.93 -10.19
C PHE A 13 14.72 17.02 -10.72
N SER A 14 14.36 16.14 -11.63
CA SER A 14 12.99 16.05 -12.17
C SER A 14 12.10 15.24 -11.24
N PHE A 15 10.87 15.69 -11.02
CA PHE A 15 9.86 14.96 -10.26
C PHE A 15 9.40 13.66 -10.95
N GLU A 16 9.72 13.49 -12.22
CA GLU A 16 9.56 12.23 -12.96
C GLU A 16 10.55 11.15 -12.50
N ASN A 17 11.71 11.56 -11.96
CA ASN A 17 12.68 10.65 -11.37
C ASN A 17 12.14 10.12 -10.02
N PRO A 18 11.90 8.79 -9.88
CA PRO A 18 11.35 8.20 -8.67
C PRO A 18 12.19 8.45 -7.42
N GLU A 19 13.52 8.44 -7.53
CA GLU A 19 14.44 8.66 -6.42
C GLU A 19 14.36 10.11 -5.91
N TYR A 20 14.34 11.08 -6.85
CA TYR A 20 14.16 12.49 -6.49
C TYR A 20 12.79 12.73 -5.87
N ARG A 21 11.73 12.12 -6.42
CA ARG A 21 10.37 12.23 -5.90
C ARG A 21 10.24 11.66 -4.48
N LYS A 22 10.84 10.49 -4.20
CA LYS A 22 10.92 9.92 -2.85
C LYS A 22 11.64 10.84 -1.88
N THR A 23 12.80 11.38 -2.29
CA THR A 23 13.58 12.33 -1.48
C THR A 23 12.80 13.62 -1.21
N TYR A 24 12.07 14.12 -2.20
CA TYR A 24 11.21 15.29 -2.07
C TYR A 24 10.11 15.06 -1.03
N TRP A 25 9.37 13.98 -1.15
CA TRP A 25 8.32 13.61 -0.20
C TRP A 25 8.85 13.30 1.20
N HIS A 26 9.98 12.62 1.29
CA HIS A 26 10.63 12.37 2.57
C HIS A 26 11.05 13.69 3.26
N THR A 27 11.53 14.66 2.50
CA THR A 27 11.79 15.99 3.06
C THR A 27 10.51 16.71 3.48
N CYS A 28 9.41 16.53 2.74
CA CYS A 28 8.09 17.05 3.13
C CYS A 28 7.59 16.45 4.45
N SER A 29 7.87 15.17 4.74
CA SER A 29 7.49 14.56 6.02
C SER A 29 8.24 15.20 7.20
N HIS A 30 9.52 15.56 7.02
CA HIS A 30 10.27 16.31 8.03
C HIS A 30 9.76 17.75 8.21
N VAL A 31 9.35 18.41 7.13
CA VAL A 31 8.69 19.72 7.20
C VAL A 31 7.36 19.64 7.95
N LEU A 32 6.60 18.55 7.75
CA LEU A 32 5.39 18.27 8.52
C LEU A 32 5.69 18.10 10.02
N ALA A 33 6.68 17.26 10.35
CA ALA A 33 7.07 17.04 11.75
C ALA A 33 7.52 18.34 12.44
N GLN A 34 8.35 19.16 11.77
CA GLN A 34 8.77 20.45 12.27
C GLN A 34 7.56 21.39 12.48
N ALA A 35 6.63 21.43 11.53
CA ALA A 35 5.42 22.26 11.66
C ALA A 35 4.58 21.85 12.87
N VAL A 36 4.38 20.55 13.09
CA VAL A 36 3.66 20.02 14.25
C VAL A 36 4.39 20.38 15.55
N LYS A 37 5.70 20.20 15.62
CA LYS A 37 6.49 20.55 16.82
C LYS A 37 6.50 22.06 17.13
N ARG A 38 6.42 22.92 16.11
CA ARG A 38 6.27 24.37 16.30
C ARG A 38 4.91 24.76 16.89
N LEU A 39 3.84 24.08 16.43
CA LEU A 39 2.48 24.36 16.89
C LEU A 39 2.17 23.68 18.23
N TRP A 40 2.64 22.45 18.41
CA TRP A 40 2.40 21.63 19.62
C TRP A 40 3.69 20.92 20.04
N PRO A 41 4.56 21.57 20.85
CA PRO A 41 5.84 20.99 21.28
C PRO A 41 5.74 19.68 22.05
N GLU A 42 4.60 19.42 22.70
CA GLU A 42 4.31 18.21 23.49
C GLU A 42 4.04 16.96 22.63
N VAL A 43 3.72 17.11 21.35
CA VAL A 43 3.47 15.99 20.44
C VAL A 43 4.75 15.20 20.22
N LYS A 44 4.70 13.86 20.37
CA LYS A 44 5.85 12.98 20.16
C LYS A 44 5.89 12.48 18.71
N LEU A 45 7.10 12.38 18.23
CA LEU A 45 7.38 11.98 16.84
C LEU A 45 7.72 10.48 16.77
N ALA A 46 7.05 9.75 15.86
CA ALA A 46 7.39 8.36 15.61
C ALA A 46 8.17 8.20 14.28
N ILE A 47 7.51 7.93 13.17
CA ILE A 47 8.15 7.75 11.87
C ILE A 47 7.44 8.53 10.76
N GLY A 48 8.23 8.96 9.74
CA GLY A 48 7.70 9.75 8.63
C GLY A 48 8.37 9.43 7.28
N PRO A 49 8.07 8.26 6.67
CA PRO A 49 8.61 7.91 5.36
C PRO A 49 7.88 8.60 4.21
N SER A 50 8.52 8.59 3.03
CA SER A 50 7.80 8.71 1.77
C SER A 50 7.10 7.39 1.43
N ILE A 51 5.99 7.49 0.73
CA ILE A 51 5.22 6.37 0.17
C ILE A 51 5.03 6.58 -1.33
N ASP A 52 4.46 5.59 -2.03
CA ASP A 52 4.35 5.62 -3.50
C ASP A 52 3.62 6.86 -4.04
N ASN A 53 2.66 7.40 -3.28
CA ASN A 53 1.84 8.55 -3.69
C ASN A 53 1.86 9.68 -2.67
N GLY A 54 3.01 9.97 -2.05
CA GLY A 54 3.12 11.05 -1.09
C GLY A 54 3.99 10.73 0.11
N PHE A 55 3.59 11.18 1.27
CA PHE A 55 4.29 10.99 2.54
C PHE A 55 3.30 10.94 3.69
N TYR A 56 3.77 10.45 4.83
CA TYR A 56 3.04 10.59 6.08
C TYR A 56 3.98 10.84 7.26
N TYR A 57 3.42 11.17 8.40
CA TYR A 57 4.13 11.16 9.67
C TYR A 57 3.23 10.63 10.77
N ASP A 58 3.76 9.72 11.59
CA ASP A 58 3.09 9.14 12.75
C ASP A 58 3.43 9.95 14.00
N LEU A 59 2.40 10.36 14.72
CA LEU A 59 2.47 11.31 15.82
C LEU A 59 1.67 10.79 17.02
N LEU A 60 2.19 10.93 18.22
CA LEU A 60 1.42 10.76 19.44
C LEU A 60 1.08 12.14 20.01
N ALA A 61 -0.18 12.52 19.94
CA ALA A 61 -0.70 13.76 20.48
C ALA A 61 -1.70 13.49 21.60
N PRO A 62 -1.80 14.36 22.62
CA PRO A 62 -2.78 14.24 23.72
C PRO A 62 -4.22 14.59 23.28
N PHE A 63 -4.42 14.95 22.02
CA PHE A 63 -5.70 15.31 21.41
C PHE A 63 -5.81 14.68 20.01
N SER A 64 -6.98 14.69 19.39
CA SER A 64 -7.17 14.28 18.01
C SER A 64 -7.03 15.44 17.04
N PHE A 65 -6.25 15.30 15.98
CA PHE A 65 -6.13 16.31 14.93
C PHE A 65 -7.44 16.44 14.15
N THR A 66 -7.89 17.67 14.03
CA THR A 66 -9.08 18.03 13.25
C THR A 66 -8.70 18.55 11.86
N PRO A 67 -9.66 18.69 10.92
CA PRO A 67 -9.40 19.32 9.62
C PRO A 67 -8.85 20.75 9.72
N GLU A 68 -9.27 21.50 10.75
CA GLU A 68 -8.75 22.84 11.05
C GLU A 68 -7.28 22.79 11.42
N ASN A 69 -6.88 21.82 12.27
CA ASN A 69 -5.47 21.62 12.65
C ASN A 69 -4.63 21.25 11.41
N LEU A 70 -5.13 20.41 10.49
CA LEU A 70 -4.42 20.14 9.25
C LEU A 70 -4.18 21.41 8.41
N THR A 71 -5.13 22.32 8.41
CA THR A 71 -5.00 23.62 7.73
C THR A 71 -3.94 24.51 8.40
N GLU A 72 -3.88 24.52 9.73
CA GLU A 72 -2.86 25.24 10.50
C GLU A 72 -1.47 24.67 10.25
N ILE A 73 -1.35 23.33 10.24
CA ILE A 73 -0.09 22.64 9.92
C ILE A 73 0.37 22.99 8.49
N GLU A 74 -0.53 22.95 7.49
CA GLU A 74 -0.19 23.36 6.11
C GLU A 74 0.32 24.80 6.05
N ALA A 75 -0.28 25.70 6.80
CA ALA A 75 0.16 27.10 6.86
C ALA A 75 1.56 27.23 7.43
N GLU A 76 1.87 26.48 8.50
CA GLU A 76 3.20 26.46 9.11
C GLU A 76 4.24 25.79 8.21
N MET A 77 3.90 24.66 7.55
CA MET A 77 4.77 24.04 6.54
C MET A 77 5.15 25.03 5.43
N ARG A 78 4.20 25.83 4.96
CA ARG A 78 4.46 26.89 3.96
C ARG A 78 5.44 27.96 4.44
N LYS A 79 5.40 28.32 5.75
CA LYS A 79 6.37 29.24 6.35
C LYS A 79 7.77 28.61 6.37
N ILE A 80 7.90 27.36 6.86
CA ILE A 80 9.16 26.63 6.91
C ILE A 80 9.80 26.53 5.51
N CYS A 81 9.00 26.25 4.46
CA CYS A 81 9.51 26.23 3.09
C CYS A 81 10.04 27.61 2.64
N LYS A 82 9.41 28.71 3.06
CA LYS A 82 9.88 30.07 2.75
C LYS A 82 11.15 30.45 3.50
N GLU A 83 11.40 29.89 4.66
CA GLU A 83 12.61 30.11 5.45
C GLU A 83 13.86 29.55 4.78
N LYS A 84 13.73 28.61 3.84
CA LYS A 84 14.81 27.98 3.07
C LYS A 84 15.90 27.39 3.98
N LEU A 85 15.48 26.69 5.03
CA LEU A 85 16.37 26.08 6.00
C LEU A 85 17.22 25.01 5.32
N LYS A 86 18.52 24.98 5.63
CA LYS A 86 19.43 23.91 5.21
C LYS A 86 19.08 22.62 5.95
N LEU A 87 19.22 21.48 5.26
CA LEU A 87 19.18 20.17 5.88
C LEU A 87 20.62 19.63 5.98
N GLU A 88 21.08 19.45 7.21
CA GLU A 88 22.45 19.02 7.52
C GLU A 88 22.42 17.65 8.18
N ARG A 89 23.06 16.67 7.51
CA ARG A 89 23.21 15.32 8.07
C ARG A 89 24.40 15.30 9.03
N PHE A 90 24.22 14.67 10.19
CA PHE A 90 25.29 14.37 11.14
C PHE A 90 25.06 13.00 11.79
N GLU A 91 26.07 12.49 12.44
CA GLU A 91 26.05 11.18 13.08
C GLU A 91 26.45 11.30 14.54
N LEU A 92 25.87 10.46 15.38
CA LEU A 92 26.22 10.35 16.79
C LEU A 92 26.48 8.89 17.16
N PRO A 93 27.42 8.63 18.10
CA PRO A 93 27.53 7.34 18.75
C PRO A 93 26.20 6.97 19.46
N ARG A 94 25.87 5.68 19.52
CA ARG A 94 24.58 5.19 20.06
C ARG A 94 24.22 5.81 21.42
N ALA A 95 25.16 5.81 22.38
CA ALA A 95 24.90 6.35 23.71
C ALA A 95 24.56 7.85 23.69
N GLU A 96 25.24 8.62 22.85
CA GLU A 96 24.97 10.04 22.67
C GLU A 96 23.66 10.28 21.92
N ALA A 97 23.35 9.44 20.91
CA ALA A 97 22.11 9.49 20.17
C ALA A 97 20.88 9.22 21.05
N ILE A 98 20.94 8.21 21.92
CA ILE A 98 19.90 7.90 22.89
C ILE A 98 19.69 9.11 23.83
N LYS A 99 20.77 9.58 24.47
CA LYS A 99 20.70 10.73 25.37
C LYS A 99 20.13 11.98 24.67
N PHE A 100 20.53 12.23 23.44
CA PHE A 100 20.03 13.35 22.63
C PHE A 100 18.51 13.28 22.38
N MET A 101 17.97 12.07 22.13
CA MET A 101 16.54 11.88 21.93
C MET A 101 15.77 11.88 23.27
N GLU A 102 16.36 11.40 24.35
CA GLU A 102 15.80 11.51 25.71
C GLU A 102 15.65 12.98 26.15
N GLU A 103 16.70 13.79 25.92
CA GLU A 103 16.67 15.25 26.22
C GLU A 103 15.59 15.99 25.39
N LYS A 104 15.25 15.48 24.20
CA LYS A 104 14.17 15.99 23.36
C LYS A 104 12.80 15.41 23.71
N ASP A 105 12.72 14.46 24.64
CA ASP A 105 11.51 13.75 25.03
C ASP A 105 10.80 13.06 23.85
N GLU A 106 11.62 12.31 23.04
CA GLU A 106 11.16 11.55 21.86
C GLU A 106 11.31 10.03 22.08
N PRO A 107 10.42 9.39 22.84
CA PRO A 107 10.57 7.98 23.27
C PRO A 107 10.56 7.00 22.10
N PHE A 108 9.77 7.23 21.06
CA PHE A 108 9.74 6.37 19.89
C PHE A 108 11.09 6.37 19.13
N LYS A 109 11.80 7.51 19.10
CA LYS A 109 13.12 7.61 18.51
C LYS A 109 14.16 6.86 19.31
N VAL A 110 14.07 6.90 20.64
CA VAL A 110 14.92 6.10 21.54
C VAL A 110 14.70 4.60 21.29
N GLU A 111 13.45 4.17 21.17
CA GLU A 111 13.13 2.76 20.85
C GLU A 111 13.68 2.35 19.48
N LEU A 112 13.52 3.19 18.46
CA LEU A 112 14.08 2.91 17.13
C LEU A 112 15.60 2.78 17.14
N ILE A 113 16.32 3.62 17.91
CA ILE A 113 17.78 3.53 18.03
C ILE A 113 18.18 2.21 18.72
N ASN A 114 17.44 1.79 19.74
CA ASN A 114 17.73 0.54 20.46
C ASN A 114 17.56 -0.72 19.59
N ASP A 115 16.66 -0.67 18.61
CA ASP A 115 16.40 -1.80 17.70
C ASP A 115 17.37 -1.90 16.54
N LEU A 116 18.16 -0.86 16.28
CA LEU A 116 19.19 -0.93 15.24
C LEU A 116 20.29 -1.93 15.61
N PRO A 117 20.89 -2.63 14.65
CA PRO A 117 22.07 -3.47 14.87
C PRO A 117 23.18 -2.70 15.59
N GLU A 118 24.03 -3.40 16.38
CA GLU A 118 25.08 -2.76 17.18
C GLU A 118 26.07 -1.94 16.35
N ASP A 119 26.33 -2.36 15.13
CA ASP A 119 27.24 -1.75 14.16
C ASP A 119 26.56 -0.69 13.27
N ALA A 120 25.28 -0.43 13.46
CA ALA A 120 24.54 0.53 12.64
C ALA A 120 24.99 1.97 12.91
N THR A 121 25.18 2.71 11.83
CA THR A 121 25.43 4.16 11.87
C THR A 121 24.13 4.88 12.22
N ILE A 122 24.15 5.66 13.31
CA ILE A 122 22.98 6.42 13.75
C ILE A 122 23.13 7.85 13.24
N SER A 123 22.28 8.22 12.30
CA SER A 123 22.30 9.51 11.64
C SER A 123 21.05 10.34 11.94
N PHE A 124 21.26 11.63 11.90
CA PHE A 124 20.25 12.65 12.12
C PHE A 124 20.27 13.67 10.99
N TYR A 125 19.14 14.32 10.78
CA TYR A 125 19.05 15.50 9.94
C TYR A 125 18.59 16.69 10.75
N LYS A 126 19.39 17.76 10.71
CA LYS A 126 19.06 19.05 11.32
C LYS A 126 18.49 19.99 10.28
N GLN A 127 17.41 20.65 10.61
CA GLN A 127 16.64 21.56 9.77
C GLN A 127 16.26 22.80 10.61
N GLY A 128 17.17 23.79 10.65
CA GLY A 128 17.03 24.91 11.58
C GLY A 128 17.07 24.46 13.04
N GLU A 129 16.01 24.76 13.80
CA GLU A 129 15.84 24.33 15.19
C GLU A 129 15.38 22.87 15.32
N PHE A 130 14.86 22.30 14.26
CA PHE A 130 14.32 20.93 14.24
C PHE A 130 15.44 19.92 13.93
N THR A 131 15.39 18.77 14.59
CA THR A 131 16.31 17.65 14.33
C THR A 131 15.54 16.35 14.49
N ASP A 132 15.69 15.45 13.53
CA ASP A 132 15.07 14.13 13.57
C ASP A 132 16.07 13.00 13.28
N LEU A 133 15.81 11.82 13.88
CA LEU A 133 16.50 10.57 13.58
C LEU A 133 16.13 10.11 12.19
N CYS A 134 17.09 10.03 11.28
CA CYS A 134 16.82 9.68 9.90
C CYS A 134 18.06 9.22 9.14
N ALA A 135 17.90 8.17 8.32
CA ALA A 135 18.96 7.70 7.41
C ALA A 135 19.06 8.56 6.13
N GLY A 136 18.02 9.27 5.75
CA GLY A 136 17.95 10.04 4.49
C GLY A 136 17.58 9.17 3.29
N PRO A 137 17.80 9.64 2.06
CA PRO A 137 18.28 10.99 1.74
C PRO A 137 17.22 12.09 1.88
N HIS A 138 17.70 13.35 1.93
CA HIS A 138 16.85 14.55 1.92
C HIS A 138 17.34 15.55 0.89
N LEU A 139 16.47 16.53 0.54
CA LEU A 139 16.88 17.71 -0.20
C LEU A 139 17.87 18.56 0.61
N ASP A 140 18.64 19.39 -0.06
CA ASP A 140 19.63 20.27 0.56
C ASP A 140 19.00 21.41 1.38
N SER A 141 17.76 21.78 1.03
CA SER A 141 17.05 22.89 1.69
C SER A 141 15.53 22.73 1.58
N THR A 142 14.79 23.18 2.62
CA THR A 142 13.33 23.31 2.60
C THR A 142 12.85 24.24 1.51
N GLY A 143 13.71 25.16 1.04
CA GLY A 143 13.40 26.07 -0.07
C GLY A 143 13.21 25.40 -1.44
N ARG A 144 13.65 24.15 -1.59
CA ARG A 144 13.35 23.34 -2.79
C ARG A 144 11.88 22.94 -2.86
N ILE A 145 11.20 22.87 -1.73
CA ILE A 145 9.78 22.51 -1.66
C ILE A 145 8.93 23.75 -1.91
N LYS A 146 8.00 23.63 -2.83
CA LYS A 146 7.02 24.69 -3.13
C LYS A 146 5.84 24.57 -2.18
N GLY A 147 5.78 25.42 -1.17
CA GLY A 147 4.75 25.36 -0.12
C GLY A 147 3.30 25.45 -0.63
N ASN A 148 3.04 26.04 -1.80
CA ASN A 148 1.73 26.07 -2.44
C ASN A 148 1.39 24.74 -3.17
N GLY A 149 2.36 23.85 -3.35
CA GLY A 149 2.18 22.51 -3.89
C GLY A 149 1.96 21.44 -2.83
N ILE A 150 1.82 21.80 -1.54
CA ILE A 150 1.61 20.86 -0.43
C ILE A 150 0.13 20.80 -0.08
N LYS A 151 -0.37 19.58 0.17
CA LYS A 151 -1.71 19.33 0.73
C LYS A 151 -1.67 18.16 1.71
N LEU A 152 -2.20 18.37 2.92
CA LEU A 152 -2.48 17.29 3.86
C LEU A 152 -3.85 16.69 3.53
N THR A 153 -3.92 15.38 3.38
CA THR A 153 -5.08 14.71 2.79
C THR A 153 -5.96 13.97 3.79
N ALA A 154 -5.38 13.46 4.86
CA ALA A 154 -6.11 12.72 5.89
C ALA A 154 -5.31 12.66 7.20
N CYS A 155 -6.02 12.39 8.30
CA CYS A 155 -5.45 11.96 9.56
C CYS A 155 -6.19 10.70 10.02
N ASN A 156 -5.47 9.59 10.17
CA ASN A 156 -6.04 8.30 10.56
C ASN A 156 -5.33 7.75 11.80
N ALA A 157 -6.03 6.90 12.57
CA ALA A 157 -5.40 6.14 13.63
C ALA A 157 -4.44 5.08 13.03
N ALA A 158 -3.30 4.89 13.68
CA ALA A 158 -2.34 3.85 13.34
C ALA A 158 -1.73 3.28 14.63
N TYR A 159 -1.64 1.96 14.74
CA TYR A 159 -0.96 1.34 15.87
C TYR A 159 0.56 1.42 15.69
N TRP A 160 1.27 1.73 16.78
CA TRP A 160 2.73 1.69 16.74
C TRP A 160 3.21 0.29 16.34
N ARG A 161 3.98 0.21 15.25
CA ARG A 161 4.46 -1.05 14.62
C ARG A 161 3.37 -2.04 14.23
N GLY A 162 2.14 -1.58 14.05
CA GLY A 162 1.01 -2.45 13.70
C GLY A 162 0.49 -3.31 14.86
N ASP A 163 1.00 -3.15 16.07
CA ASP A 163 0.57 -3.91 17.23
C ASP A 163 -0.60 -3.20 17.94
N SER A 164 -1.78 -3.83 17.91
CA SER A 164 -3.00 -3.30 18.52
C SER A 164 -2.96 -3.19 20.06
N ASN A 165 -1.96 -3.75 20.71
CA ASN A 165 -1.74 -3.64 22.16
C ASN A 165 -0.84 -2.44 22.53
N ARG A 166 -0.32 -1.73 21.54
CA ARG A 166 0.57 -0.57 21.72
C ARG A 166 -0.17 0.75 21.50
N GLU A 167 0.58 1.85 21.61
CA GLU A 167 0.04 3.20 21.50
C GLU A 167 -0.65 3.41 20.15
N VAL A 168 -1.82 4.06 20.20
CA VAL A 168 -2.53 4.52 19.02
C VAL A 168 -1.96 5.87 18.62
N LEU A 169 -1.24 5.88 17.50
CA LEU A 169 -0.70 7.07 16.87
C LEU A 169 -1.71 7.70 15.92
N GLN A 170 -1.49 8.96 15.60
CA GLN A 170 -2.24 9.66 14.57
C GLN A 170 -1.32 9.82 13.35
N ARG A 171 -1.70 9.21 12.24
CA ARG A 171 -0.96 9.25 10.98
C ARG A 171 -1.53 10.33 10.08
N ILE A 172 -0.76 11.41 9.89
CA ILE A 172 -1.12 12.49 8.97
C ILE A 172 -0.51 12.20 7.60
N TYR A 173 -1.36 12.07 6.60
CA TYR A 173 -0.96 11.90 5.21
C TYR A 173 -0.86 13.22 4.47
N GLY A 174 0.11 13.31 3.58
CA GLY A 174 0.27 14.48 2.73
C GLY A 174 0.77 14.11 1.33
N VAL A 175 0.50 15.01 0.40
CA VAL A 175 1.05 15.00 -0.95
C VAL A 175 1.74 16.33 -1.22
N ALA A 176 2.76 16.31 -2.05
CA ALA A 176 3.44 17.53 -2.44
C ALA A 176 3.97 17.42 -3.88
N PHE A 177 3.81 18.50 -4.62
CA PHE A 177 4.22 18.63 -6.02
C PHE A 177 5.06 19.89 -6.22
N PRO A 178 5.99 19.91 -7.19
CA PRO A 178 6.79 21.08 -7.52
C PRO A 178 5.96 22.26 -8.02
N LYS A 179 4.80 21.99 -8.63
CA LYS A 179 3.90 23.01 -9.18
C LYS A 179 2.51 22.87 -8.58
N LYS A 180 1.84 24.01 -8.36
CA LYS A 180 0.48 24.04 -7.85
C LYS A 180 -0.51 23.37 -8.81
N GLU A 181 -0.32 23.56 -10.09
CA GLU A 181 -1.17 23.00 -11.16
C GLU A 181 -1.15 21.46 -11.13
N GLU A 182 -0.01 20.85 -10.79
CA GLU A 182 0.13 19.40 -10.65
C GLU A 182 -0.64 18.90 -9.41
N LEU A 183 -0.57 19.65 -8.29
CA LEU A 183 -1.37 19.35 -7.10
C LEU A 183 -2.87 19.47 -7.39
N ASP A 184 -3.30 20.55 -8.05
CA ASP A 184 -4.71 20.79 -8.37
C ASP A 184 -5.25 19.67 -9.31
N ALA A 185 -4.45 19.24 -10.30
CA ALA A 185 -4.79 18.12 -11.18
C ALA A 185 -4.94 16.80 -10.38
N TYR A 186 -3.99 16.50 -9.50
CA TYR A 186 -4.03 15.31 -8.65
C TYR A 186 -5.26 15.31 -7.72
N LEU A 187 -5.57 16.42 -7.07
CA LEU A 187 -6.74 16.54 -6.21
C LEU A 187 -8.04 16.32 -6.97
N LYS A 188 -8.14 16.90 -8.18
CA LYS A 188 -9.29 16.70 -9.07
C LYS A 188 -9.42 15.24 -9.48
N GLU A 189 -8.33 14.58 -9.83
CA GLU A 189 -8.33 13.15 -10.17
C GLU A 189 -8.83 12.30 -9.00
N ARG A 190 -8.37 12.60 -7.78
CA ARG A 190 -8.85 11.92 -6.56
C ARG A 190 -10.33 12.14 -6.29
N GLU A 191 -10.82 13.37 -6.46
CA GLU A 191 -12.27 13.64 -6.33
C GLU A 191 -13.09 12.84 -7.35
N GLU A 192 -12.62 12.77 -8.59
CA GLU A 192 -13.25 11.96 -9.62
C GLU A 192 -13.16 10.46 -9.32
N ALA A 193 -12.05 9.98 -8.77
CA ALA A 193 -11.90 8.59 -8.34
C ALA A 193 -12.92 8.22 -7.25
N VAL A 194 -13.12 9.08 -6.25
CA VAL A 194 -14.14 8.88 -5.20
C VAL A 194 -15.56 8.83 -5.79
N LYS A 195 -15.86 9.65 -6.81
CA LYS A 195 -17.17 9.60 -7.51
C LYS A 195 -17.36 8.31 -8.30
N ARG A 196 -16.26 7.70 -8.76
CA ARG A 196 -16.23 6.46 -9.55
C ARG A 196 -15.98 5.21 -8.71
N ASP A 197 -15.94 5.33 -7.38
CA ASP A 197 -15.77 4.19 -6.50
C ASP A 197 -16.81 3.12 -6.77
N HIS A 198 -16.35 1.92 -7.17
CA HIS A 198 -17.22 0.83 -7.61
C HIS A 198 -18.08 0.29 -6.47
N ASN A 199 -17.58 0.32 -5.21
CA ASN A 199 -18.36 -0.11 -4.05
C ASN A 199 -19.53 0.83 -3.77
N LYS A 200 -19.28 2.15 -3.89
CA LYS A 200 -20.33 3.16 -3.74
C LYS A 200 -21.35 3.05 -4.87
N LEU A 201 -20.88 3.13 -6.12
CA LEU A 201 -21.76 3.07 -7.29
C LEU A 201 -22.51 1.75 -7.40
N GLY A 202 -21.88 0.64 -7.09
CA GLY A 202 -22.49 -0.68 -7.14
C GLY A 202 -23.67 -0.82 -6.18
N ARG A 203 -23.59 -0.23 -5.00
CA ARG A 203 -24.69 -0.19 -4.03
C ARG A 203 -25.77 0.81 -4.42
N GLU A 204 -25.40 2.05 -4.76
CA GLU A 204 -26.32 3.12 -5.15
C GLU A 204 -27.15 2.74 -6.40
N LEU A 205 -26.52 2.08 -7.37
CA LEU A 205 -27.16 1.62 -8.60
C LEU A 205 -27.82 0.24 -8.49
N GLU A 206 -27.79 -0.38 -7.32
CA GLU A 206 -28.38 -1.70 -7.06
C GLU A 206 -27.78 -2.82 -7.93
N TYR A 207 -26.46 -2.81 -8.12
CA TYR A 207 -25.75 -3.90 -8.80
C TYR A 207 -25.43 -5.05 -7.84
N PHE A 208 -25.03 -4.74 -6.62
CA PHE A 208 -24.76 -5.73 -5.58
C PHE A 208 -25.03 -5.17 -4.18
N THR A 209 -25.08 -6.07 -3.22
CA THR A 209 -25.15 -5.74 -1.79
C THR A 209 -24.33 -6.73 -0.99
N THR A 210 -24.03 -6.39 0.25
CA THR A 210 -23.44 -7.29 1.25
C THR A 210 -24.48 -7.56 2.34
N VAL A 211 -24.53 -8.80 2.83
CA VAL A 211 -25.48 -9.23 3.85
C VAL A 211 -24.72 -9.92 4.97
N ASP A 212 -24.85 -9.45 6.20
CA ASP A 212 -24.05 -9.90 7.35
C ASP A 212 -24.14 -11.41 7.58
N CYS A 213 -25.31 -12.01 7.44
CA CYS A 213 -25.48 -13.46 7.60
C CYS A 213 -24.87 -14.31 6.47
N ILE A 214 -24.48 -13.70 5.34
CA ILE A 214 -23.74 -14.36 4.26
C ILE A 214 -22.23 -14.23 4.52
N GLY A 215 -21.78 -13.07 5.01
CA GLY A 215 -20.41 -12.78 5.38
C GLY A 215 -19.78 -11.65 4.58
N GLN A 216 -18.73 -11.06 5.14
CA GLN A 216 -17.93 -10.04 4.48
C GLN A 216 -17.13 -10.64 3.31
N GLY A 217 -16.92 -9.86 2.26
CA GLY A 217 -16.21 -10.34 1.07
C GLY A 217 -17.03 -11.24 0.13
N LEU A 218 -18.29 -11.53 0.48
CA LEU A 218 -19.22 -12.37 -0.29
C LEU A 218 -20.40 -11.52 -0.82
N PRO A 219 -20.21 -10.75 -1.90
CA PRO A 219 -21.25 -9.87 -2.42
C PRO A 219 -22.40 -10.66 -3.06
N VAL A 220 -23.61 -10.22 -2.81
CA VAL A 220 -24.82 -10.73 -3.48
C VAL A 220 -25.08 -9.86 -4.71
N LEU A 221 -24.99 -10.44 -5.89
CA LEU A 221 -25.36 -9.75 -7.13
C LEU A 221 -26.89 -9.59 -7.20
N LEU A 222 -27.35 -8.35 -7.28
CA LEU A 222 -28.75 -8.02 -7.51
C LEU A 222 -29.12 -8.19 -9.00
N PRO A 223 -30.36 -8.15 -9.39
CA PRO A 223 -30.82 -8.47 -10.78
C PRO A 223 -30.05 -7.68 -11.87
N LYS A 224 -29.74 -6.38 -11.63
CA LYS A 224 -28.99 -5.56 -12.58
C LYS A 224 -27.55 -6.08 -12.71
N GLY A 225 -26.86 -6.30 -11.58
CA GLY A 225 -25.49 -6.79 -11.56
C GLY A 225 -25.36 -8.19 -12.14
N ALA A 226 -26.27 -9.10 -11.74
CA ALA A 226 -26.32 -10.45 -12.29
C ALA A 226 -26.51 -10.44 -13.81
N ARG A 227 -27.34 -9.52 -14.34
CA ARG A 227 -27.52 -9.38 -15.78
C ARG A 227 -26.26 -8.90 -16.49
N VAL A 228 -25.54 -7.93 -15.92
CA VAL A 228 -24.25 -7.46 -16.48
C VAL A 228 -23.24 -8.61 -16.53
N VAL A 229 -23.07 -9.34 -15.42
CA VAL A 229 -22.16 -10.50 -15.36
C VAL A 229 -22.55 -11.56 -16.40
N GLN A 230 -23.84 -11.86 -16.54
CA GLN A 230 -24.32 -12.83 -17.53
C GLN A 230 -23.99 -12.40 -18.98
N VAL A 231 -24.15 -11.12 -19.30
CA VAL A 231 -23.83 -10.58 -20.64
C VAL A 231 -22.33 -10.69 -20.92
N LEU A 232 -21.50 -10.31 -19.95
CA LEU A 232 -20.05 -10.40 -20.07
C LEU A 232 -19.59 -11.84 -20.20
N GLN A 233 -20.13 -12.76 -19.41
CA GLN A 233 -19.81 -14.18 -19.46
C GLN A 233 -20.12 -14.76 -20.83
N ARG A 234 -21.30 -14.52 -21.37
CA ARG A 234 -21.68 -14.98 -22.71
C ARG A 234 -20.76 -14.41 -23.78
N TRP A 235 -20.45 -13.13 -23.71
CA TRP A 235 -19.56 -12.49 -24.66
C TRP A 235 -18.15 -13.07 -24.63
N VAL A 236 -17.60 -13.34 -23.44
CA VAL A 236 -16.27 -13.98 -23.30
C VAL A 236 -16.29 -15.39 -23.87
N GLU A 237 -17.25 -16.23 -23.47
CA GLU A 237 -17.38 -17.62 -23.93
C GLU A 237 -17.53 -17.71 -25.46
N ASP A 238 -18.37 -16.85 -26.05
CA ASP A 238 -18.54 -16.78 -27.51
C ASP A 238 -17.26 -16.31 -28.22
N THR A 239 -16.53 -15.38 -27.62
CA THR A 239 -15.28 -14.85 -28.17
C THR A 239 -14.16 -15.89 -28.10
N GLU A 240 -14.05 -16.59 -26.99
CA GLU A 240 -13.08 -17.68 -26.81
C GLU A 240 -13.35 -18.81 -27.82
N GLN A 241 -14.59 -19.22 -27.97
CA GLN A 241 -14.97 -20.24 -28.95
C GLN A 241 -14.57 -19.84 -30.39
N LYS A 242 -14.84 -18.58 -30.78
CA LYS A 242 -14.45 -18.05 -32.11
C LYS A 242 -12.94 -18.01 -32.30
N ARG A 243 -12.16 -17.90 -31.22
CA ARG A 243 -10.68 -17.89 -31.23
C ARG A 243 -10.08 -19.27 -31.04
N GLY A 244 -10.89 -20.35 -31.07
CA GLY A 244 -10.44 -21.72 -30.99
C GLY A 244 -10.10 -22.21 -29.58
N TYR A 245 -10.63 -21.58 -28.54
CA TYR A 245 -10.57 -22.12 -27.19
C TYR A 245 -11.58 -23.24 -27.03
N LEU A 246 -11.19 -24.29 -26.34
CA LEU A 246 -12.04 -25.41 -25.96
C LEU A 246 -12.57 -25.16 -24.55
N LEU A 247 -13.89 -25.09 -24.43
CA LEU A 247 -14.53 -24.91 -23.13
C LEU A 247 -14.35 -26.16 -22.26
N THR A 248 -13.95 -25.93 -21.03
CA THR A 248 -13.90 -26.96 -19.97
C THR A 248 -14.73 -26.55 -18.77
N LYS A 249 -15.10 -27.52 -17.96
CA LYS A 249 -15.75 -27.32 -16.65
C LYS A 249 -15.11 -28.27 -15.65
N THR A 250 -14.59 -27.72 -14.56
CA THR A 250 -13.90 -28.47 -13.53
C THR A 250 -14.57 -28.27 -12.16
N PRO A 251 -14.39 -29.17 -11.19
CA PRO A 251 -14.97 -29.05 -9.87
C PRO A 251 -14.54 -27.78 -9.12
N LEU A 252 -15.36 -27.31 -8.18
CA LEU A 252 -15.05 -26.13 -7.36
C LEU A 252 -14.09 -26.43 -6.21
N MET A 253 -13.82 -27.70 -5.92
CA MET A 253 -12.90 -28.15 -4.89
C MET A 253 -12.13 -29.38 -5.32
N ALA A 254 -10.97 -29.61 -4.72
CA ALA A 254 -10.16 -30.80 -4.92
C ALA A 254 -9.51 -31.27 -3.62
N LYS A 255 -9.00 -32.50 -3.63
CA LYS A 255 -8.15 -33.02 -2.57
C LYS A 255 -6.85 -32.23 -2.45
N ARG A 256 -6.32 -32.16 -1.26
CA ARG A 256 -5.01 -31.58 -0.92
C ARG A 256 -3.91 -31.94 -1.90
N ASP A 257 -3.92 -33.18 -2.43
CA ASP A 257 -2.88 -33.71 -3.30
C ASP A 257 -2.72 -32.88 -4.61
N LEU A 258 -3.82 -32.39 -5.19
CA LEU A 258 -3.76 -31.53 -6.37
C LEU A 258 -3.01 -30.22 -6.07
N TYR A 259 -3.23 -29.66 -4.90
CA TYR A 259 -2.61 -28.40 -4.47
C TYR A 259 -1.16 -28.59 -4.02
N LYS A 260 -0.80 -29.77 -3.51
CA LYS A 260 0.62 -30.15 -3.29
C LYS A 260 1.38 -30.24 -4.59
N ILE A 261 0.82 -30.92 -5.61
CA ILE A 261 1.43 -31.02 -6.95
C ILE A 261 1.64 -29.65 -7.60
N SER A 262 0.71 -28.74 -7.42
CA SER A 262 0.77 -27.39 -8.01
C SER A 262 1.52 -26.36 -7.15
N GLY A 263 1.99 -26.74 -5.95
CA GLY A 263 2.72 -25.87 -5.02
C GLY A 263 1.85 -24.90 -4.20
N HIS A 264 0.54 -24.86 -4.43
CA HIS A 264 -0.36 -23.96 -3.68
C HIS A 264 -0.44 -24.33 -2.21
N TRP A 265 -0.35 -25.60 -1.86
CA TRP A 265 -0.42 -26.06 -0.49
C TRP A 265 0.72 -25.55 0.37
N ASP A 266 1.91 -25.44 -0.18
CA ASP A 266 3.12 -25.04 0.53
C ASP A 266 3.31 -23.51 0.61
N HIS A 267 2.73 -22.78 -0.38
CA HIS A 267 3.01 -21.35 -0.54
C HIS A 267 1.78 -20.44 -0.42
N TYR A 268 0.57 -21.03 -0.35
CA TYR A 268 -0.67 -20.24 -0.39
C TYR A 268 -1.75 -20.82 0.53
N LEU A 269 -1.37 -21.60 1.56
CA LEU A 269 -2.32 -22.28 2.44
C LEU A 269 -3.26 -21.31 3.15
N ASP A 270 -2.73 -20.20 3.66
CA ASP A 270 -3.49 -19.18 4.40
C ASP A 270 -4.55 -18.47 3.52
N GLY A 271 -4.29 -18.38 2.21
CA GLY A 271 -5.22 -17.83 1.23
C GLY A 271 -6.28 -18.82 0.73
N MET A 272 -6.37 -20.03 1.28
CA MET A 272 -7.28 -21.07 0.83
C MET A 272 -8.35 -21.40 1.88
N PHE A 273 -9.60 -21.65 1.44
CA PHE A 273 -10.64 -22.24 2.27
C PHE A 273 -10.47 -23.75 2.34
N ILE A 274 -10.10 -24.25 3.51
CA ILE A 274 -9.79 -25.66 3.75
C ILE A 274 -10.99 -26.38 4.37
N LEU A 275 -11.23 -27.60 3.92
CA LEU A 275 -12.28 -28.50 4.38
C LEU A 275 -11.62 -29.75 4.99
N GLY A 276 -11.50 -29.78 6.30
CA GLY A 276 -10.79 -30.79 7.06
C GLY A 276 -9.57 -30.22 7.79
N ASP A 277 -8.70 -31.09 8.31
CA ASP A 277 -7.48 -30.69 8.97
C ASP A 277 -6.32 -30.66 7.97
N PRO A 278 -5.73 -29.49 7.70
CA PRO A 278 -4.62 -29.37 6.75
C PRO A 278 -3.33 -30.06 7.23
N TYR A 279 -3.18 -30.28 8.52
CA TYR A 279 -1.98 -30.84 9.15
C TYR A 279 -2.09 -32.35 9.43
N ASP A 280 -3.31 -32.92 9.42
CA ASP A 280 -3.51 -34.37 9.58
C ASP A 280 -3.42 -35.09 8.21
N GLU A 281 -2.26 -35.67 7.92
CA GLU A 281 -2.05 -36.39 6.66
C GLU A 281 -2.78 -37.74 6.58
N THR A 282 -3.28 -38.26 7.71
CA THR A 282 -3.99 -39.55 7.76
C THR A 282 -5.44 -39.44 7.29
N LYS A 283 -5.99 -38.23 7.25
CA LYS A 283 -7.38 -37.94 6.84
C LYS A 283 -7.47 -37.26 5.50
N GLU A 284 -8.57 -37.49 4.81
CA GLU A 284 -8.89 -36.73 3.60
C GLU A 284 -9.10 -35.26 3.95
N CYS A 285 -8.46 -34.39 3.17
CA CYS A 285 -8.59 -32.96 3.28
C CYS A 285 -8.84 -32.39 1.88
N PHE A 286 -9.80 -31.49 1.76
CA PHE A 286 -10.14 -30.79 0.53
C PHE A 286 -9.91 -29.31 0.70
N ALA A 287 -9.83 -28.59 -0.42
CA ALA A 287 -9.87 -27.15 -0.44
C ALA A 287 -10.74 -26.63 -1.58
N LEU A 288 -11.40 -25.49 -1.34
CA LEU A 288 -12.02 -24.73 -2.42
C LEU A 288 -10.92 -24.17 -3.31
N ARG A 289 -11.15 -24.13 -4.61
CA ARG A 289 -10.11 -23.74 -5.56
C ARG A 289 -9.79 -22.25 -5.53
N PRO A 290 -8.54 -21.85 -5.29
CA PRO A 290 -8.10 -20.47 -5.45
C PRO A 290 -7.83 -20.09 -6.92
N MET A 291 -7.62 -21.12 -7.78
CA MET A 291 -7.32 -21.01 -9.20
C MET A 291 -7.86 -22.20 -9.99
N THR A 292 -8.13 -22.02 -11.30
CA THR A 292 -8.53 -23.08 -12.21
C THR A 292 -7.35 -23.85 -12.81
N CYS A 293 -6.14 -23.23 -12.86
CA CYS A 293 -4.96 -23.78 -13.53
C CYS A 293 -4.61 -25.22 -13.12
N PRO A 294 -4.59 -25.60 -11.83
CA PRO A 294 -4.26 -26.96 -11.41
C PRO A 294 -5.20 -28.01 -12.03
N PHE A 295 -6.48 -27.68 -12.14
CA PHE A 295 -7.48 -28.56 -12.76
C PHE A 295 -7.27 -28.66 -14.26
N GLN A 296 -6.91 -27.56 -14.95
CA GLN A 296 -6.66 -27.54 -16.37
C GLN A 296 -5.45 -28.39 -16.75
N TYR A 297 -4.43 -28.47 -15.88
CA TYR A 297 -3.31 -29.40 -16.07
C TYR A 297 -3.77 -30.86 -16.04
N GLN A 298 -4.74 -31.22 -15.19
CA GLN A 298 -5.32 -32.56 -15.17
C GLN A 298 -6.16 -32.85 -16.43
N VAL A 299 -6.88 -31.85 -16.94
CA VAL A 299 -7.57 -31.97 -18.25
C VAL A 299 -6.54 -32.21 -19.39
N TYR A 300 -5.41 -31.50 -19.34
CA TYR A 300 -4.33 -31.73 -20.31
C TYR A 300 -3.76 -33.15 -20.22
N LEU A 301 -3.54 -33.65 -19.02
CA LEU A 301 -2.96 -34.97 -18.75
C LEU A 301 -3.92 -36.14 -18.97
N ASN A 302 -5.19 -35.91 -19.28
CA ASN A 302 -6.22 -36.93 -19.47
C ASN A 302 -5.87 -37.96 -20.57
N ARG A 303 -4.96 -37.62 -21.52
CA ARG A 303 -4.44 -38.51 -22.53
C ARG A 303 -3.01 -38.12 -22.90
N GLN A 304 -2.27 -39.06 -23.48
CA GLN A 304 -0.98 -38.75 -24.09
C GLN A 304 -1.16 -37.78 -25.27
N ARG A 305 -0.28 -36.82 -25.38
CA ARG A 305 -0.26 -35.78 -26.41
C ARG A 305 1.11 -35.69 -27.04
N SER A 306 1.13 -35.24 -28.28
CA SER A 306 2.38 -34.96 -29.00
C SER A 306 2.51 -33.44 -29.21
N TYR A 307 3.69 -32.99 -29.63
CA TYR A 307 3.93 -31.62 -30.04
C TYR A 307 2.98 -31.13 -31.16
N ARG A 308 2.41 -32.06 -31.94
CA ARG A 308 1.44 -31.75 -33.00
C ARG A 308 0.06 -31.37 -32.47
N ASP A 309 -0.24 -31.70 -31.21
CA ASP A 309 -1.49 -31.30 -30.54
C ASP A 309 -1.41 -29.85 -29.99
N LEU A 310 -0.27 -29.20 -30.10
CA LEU A 310 -0.02 -27.83 -29.61
C LEU A 310 -0.05 -26.81 -30.76
N PRO A 311 -0.46 -25.58 -30.51
CA PRO A 311 -0.92 -25.04 -29.23
C PRO A 311 -2.33 -25.50 -28.88
N MET A 312 -2.56 -25.85 -27.61
CA MET A 312 -3.88 -26.14 -27.06
C MET A 312 -4.36 -24.92 -26.27
N ARG A 313 -5.59 -24.47 -26.51
CA ARG A 313 -6.24 -23.38 -25.79
C ARG A 313 -7.45 -23.92 -25.03
N LEU A 314 -7.41 -23.83 -23.72
CA LEU A 314 -8.51 -24.23 -22.84
C LEU A 314 -9.05 -22.98 -22.13
N GLY A 315 -10.38 -22.87 -22.03
CA GLY A 315 -11.06 -21.79 -21.34
C GLY A 315 -12.04 -22.34 -20.31
N GLU A 316 -12.18 -21.64 -19.20
CA GLU A 316 -13.16 -21.92 -18.18
C GLU A 316 -13.59 -20.65 -17.47
N THR A 317 -14.87 -20.28 -17.61
CA THR A 317 -15.49 -19.24 -16.78
C THR A 317 -16.05 -19.89 -15.52
N SER A 318 -15.51 -19.50 -14.35
CA SER A 318 -15.80 -20.20 -13.12
C SER A 318 -15.56 -19.34 -11.87
N THR A 319 -16.11 -19.79 -10.74
CA THR A 319 -15.93 -19.16 -9.44
C THR A 319 -14.63 -19.63 -8.79
N LEU A 320 -13.89 -18.70 -8.19
CA LEU A 320 -12.70 -18.92 -7.38
C LEU A 320 -12.98 -18.49 -5.94
N PHE A 321 -12.26 -19.08 -4.99
CA PHE A 321 -12.41 -18.81 -3.58
C PHE A 321 -11.05 -18.50 -2.98
N ARG A 322 -10.90 -17.30 -2.43
CA ARG A 322 -9.67 -16.87 -1.74
C ARG A 322 -10.01 -16.31 -0.38
N ASN A 323 -9.27 -16.76 0.62
CA ASN A 323 -9.35 -16.23 1.97
C ASN A 323 -8.31 -15.12 2.07
N GLU A 324 -8.72 -13.90 1.78
CA GLU A 324 -7.87 -12.71 1.73
C GLU A 324 -8.26 -11.74 2.84
N ASP A 325 -7.28 -11.08 3.43
CA ASP A 325 -7.51 -10.05 4.43
C ASP A 325 -8.05 -8.76 3.80
N SER A 326 -8.72 -7.95 4.62
CA SER A 326 -9.27 -6.68 4.15
C SER A 326 -8.16 -5.75 3.67
N GLY A 327 -8.21 -5.35 2.39
CA GLY A 327 -7.23 -4.43 1.80
C GLY A 327 -6.11 -5.09 0.98
N GLU A 328 -6.04 -6.42 0.90
CA GLU A 328 -5.09 -7.12 0.03
C GLU A 328 -5.38 -6.92 -1.46
N MET A 329 -6.65 -6.69 -1.81
CA MET A 329 -7.07 -6.38 -3.19
C MET A 329 -7.26 -4.88 -3.35
N HIS A 330 -6.44 -4.25 -4.15
CA HIS A 330 -6.51 -2.85 -4.51
C HIS A 330 -6.98 -2.64 -5.95
#